data_f32f23b70f0fa841fdd55a37e2944e4c
#
_entry.id   f32f23b70f0fa841fdd55a37e2944e4c
#
_cell.length_a   1.000
_cell.length_b   1.000
_cell.length_c   1.000
_cell.angle_alpha   90.00
_cell.angle_beta   90.00
_cell.angle_gamma   90.00
#
_symmetry.space_group_name_H-M   'P 1'
#
loop_
_entity.id
_entity.type
_entity.pdbx_description
1 polymer ?
#
loop_
_entity_poly.entity_id
_entity_poly.type
_entity_poly.pdbx_seq_one_letter_code
_entity_poly.pdbx_strand_id
1 'polypeptide(L)'
;MKEFHISRSTAIRDIREIEAMGMPLVAEVGRSGGYFVMNHSVLPAVRFTDHEIKALFIAFMATRNQQLPYLKSRQSLAEKLLGLISENQQEALVFLNRILLFEGTNPNNPDLLELSDLPHPMLEKLIQLLLLDSYLLITIKEEKVIKTYPIYLLHLYHEKGLWLIEGFDLKDERRRIFPVDNLTNVKPYAVKKRISKKKILEKLGKQEEVINLVLELGPQAIAQFKKYHPLKISISYTNPYQTAAILKTFINVNHSEELSEITNWLLFLGEDIKVREVPEEVLEGLQERLCLFCP
;
A
#
# COMPACT_ATOMS: atom_id res chain seq x y z
N MET A 1 38.89 22.41 14.98
CA MET A 1 39.65 23.69 14.95
C MET A 1 41.02 23.51 14.30
N LYS A 2 41.87 22.59 14.78
CA LYS A 2 43.17 22.32 14.12
C LYS A 2 43.05 21.81 12.71
N GLU A 3 42.11 20.99 12.45
CA GLU A 3 41.83 20.33 11.14
C GLU A 3 41.35 21.33 10.07
N PHE A 4 40.55 22.33 10.45
CA PHE A 4 40.00 23.33 9.54
C PHE A 4 40.72 24.69 9.60
N HIS A 5 41.81 24.81 10.36
CA HIS A 5 42.58 26.04 10.55
C HIS A 5 41.74 27.28 10.89
N ILE A 6 40.66 27.10 11.68
CA ILE A 6 39.76 28.17 12.12
C ILE A 6 39.91 28.48 13.61
N SER A 7 39.59 29.73 13.99
CA SER A 7 39.58 30.16 15.38
C SER A 7 38.41 29.57 16.15
N ARG A 8 38.49 29.52 17.48
CA ARG A 8 37.38 29.09 18.35
C ARG A 8 36.14 29.97 18.16
N SER A 9 36.33 31.26 18.01
CA SER A 9 35.23 32.22 17.80
C SER A 9 34.53 31.98 16.46
N THR A 10 35.29 31.70 15.42
CA THR A 10 34.74 31.33 14.09
C THR A 10 33.92 30.03 14.18
N ALA A 11 34.49 28.99 14.82
CA ALA A 11 33.77 27.71 14.97
C ALA A 11 32.44 27.86 15.75
N ILE A 12 32.43 28.68 16.83
CA ILE A 12 31.19 28.91 17.59
C ILE A 12 30.15 29.68 16.77
N ARG A 13 30.59 30.65 15.95
CA ARG A 13 29.68 31.37 15.06
C ARG A 13 29.08 30.45 14.03
N ASP A 14 29.90 29.63 13.38
CA ASP A 14 29.45 28.67 12.34
C ASP A 14 28.49 27.64 12.95
N ILE A 15 28.74 27.18 14.19
CA ILE A 15 27.83 26.30 14.93
C ILE A 15 26.49 26.97 15.18
N ARG A 16 26.45 28.23 15.57
CA ARG A 16 25.20 28.99 15.76
C ARG A 16 24.45 29.19 14.45
N GLU A 17 25.14 29.39 13.34
CA GLU A 17 24.52 29.46 12.01
C GLU A 17 23.89 28.10 11.62
N ILE A 18 24.56 26.99 11.90
CA ILE A 18 24.05 25.64 11.70
C ILE A 18 22.80 25.37 12.55
N GLU A 19 22.82 25.79 13.84
CA GLU A 19 21.64 25.72 14.71
C GLU A 19 20.47 26.56 14.16
N ALA A 20 20.76 27.79 13.70
CA ALA A 20 19.78 28.69 13.12
C ALA A 20 19.18 28.13 11.79
N MET A 21 19.92 27.28 11.09
CA MET A 21 19.44 26.52 9.93
C MET A 21 18.56 25.31 10.33
N GLY A 22 18.32 25.09 11.64
CA GLY A 22 17.45 24.03 12.16
C GLY A 22 18.15 22.70 12.44
N MET A 23 19.50 22.65 12.45
CA MET A 23 20.23 21.46 12.87
C MET A 23 20.22 21.34 14.40
N PRO A 24 19.64 20.29 14.99
CA PRO A 24 19.61 20.13 16.45
C PRO A 24 21.01 19.74 16.94
N LEU A 25 21.68 20.66 17.62
CA LEU A 25 22.99 20.45 18.21
C LEU A 25 22.90 20.34 19.73
N VAL A 26 23.66 19.46 20.33
CA VAL A 26 23.84 19.35 21.79
C VAL A 26 25.27 19.67 22.14
N ALA A 27 25.46 20.56 23.11
CA ALA A 27 26.77 20.87 23.65
C ALA A 27 27.07 19.98 24.87
N GLU A 28 28.10 19.15 24.79
CA GLU A 28 28.64 18.45 25.95
C GLU A 28 29.82 19.18 26.54
N VAL A 29 29.77 19.40 27.85
CA VAL A 29 30.82 20.07 28.59
C VAL A 29 31.82 19.05 29.15
N GLY A 30 33.11 19.24 28.91
CA GLY A 30 34.15 18.36 29.43
C GLY A 30 35.43 18.34 28.59
N ARG A 31 36.44 17.56 29.06
CA ARG A 31 37.73 17.40 28.33
C ARG A 31 37.58 16.77 26.93
N SER A 32 36.58 15.94 26.75
CA SER A 32 36.17 15.32 25.48
C SER A 32 34.90 15.95 24.94
N GLY A 33 34.44 17.05 25.54
CA GLY A 33 33.20 17.71 25.14
C GLY A 33 33.31 18.41 23.80
N GLY A 34 32.16 18.72 23.24
CA GLY A 34 32.02 19.34 21.93
C GLY A 34 30.56 19.53 21.57
N TYR A 35 30.31 19.86 20.31
CA TYR A 35 28.97 19.90 19.73
C TYR A 35 28.73 18.62 18.94
N PHE A 36 27.60 17.98 19.21
CA PHE A 36 27.18 16.78 18.56
C PHE A 36 25.80 16.99 17.90
N VAL A 37 25.60 16.44 16.74
CA VAL A 37 24.27 16.41 16.12
C VAL A 37 23.40 15.44 16.92
N MET A 38 22.25 15.93 17.39
CA MET A 38 21.26 15.06 18.03
C MET A 38 20.84 13.96 17.06
N ASN A 39 21.16 12.73 17.37
CA ASN A 39 20.92 11.56 16.50
C ASN A 39 19.44 11.17 16.40
N HIS A 40 18.49 12.07 16.63
CA HIS A 40 17.08 11.70 16.53
C HIS A 40 16.20 12.81 15.97
N SER A 41 15.60 12.51 14.86
CA SER A 41 14.26 12.92 14.44
C SER A 41 14.03 14.29 13.79
N VAL A 42 15.00 15.14 13.60
CA VAL A 42 14.79 16.38 12.83
C VAL A 42 15.75 16.42 11.65
N LEU A 43 15.20 16.43 10.44
CA LEU A 43 15.98 16.63 9.23
C LEU A 43 16.47 18.09 9.16
N PRO A 44 17.65 18.36 8.58
CA PRO A 44 18.10 19.73 8.33
C PRO A 44 17.07 20.48 7.49
N ALA A 45 17.02 21.81 7.63
CA ALA A 45 16.10 22.65 6.88
C ALA A 45 16.24 22.41 5.38
N VAL A 46 15.20 21.90 4.76
CA VAL A 46 15.12 21.69 3.32
C VAL A 46 14.46 22.93 2.70
N ARG A 47 15.04 23.47 1.64
CA ARG A 47 14.43 24.54 0.86
C ARG A 47 13.65 23.94 -0.30
N PHE A 48 12.43 24.42 -0.48
CA PHE A 48 11.55 24.01 -1.58
C PHE A 48 11.41 25.14 -2.60
N THR A 49 11.45 24.79 -3.85
CA THR A 49 11.03 25.69 -4.95
C THR A 49 9.50 25.72 -5.03
N ASP A 50 8.96 26.72 -5.72
CA ASP A 50 7.51 26.84 -5.95
C ASP A 50 6.92 25.59 -6.63
N HIS A 51 7.64 25.01 -7.57
CA HIS A 51 7.20 23.79 -8.27
C HIS A 51 7.21 22.56 -7.35
N GLU A 52 8.19 22.43 -6.47
CA GLU A 52 8.26 21.33 -5.50
C GLU A 52 7.13 21.42 -4.48
N ILE A 53 6.80 22.62 -4.01
CA ILE A 53 5.65 22.83 -3.11
C ILE A 53 4.35 22.45 -3.81
N LYS A 54 4.12 22.90 -5.05
CA LYS A 54 2.94 22.51 -5.84
C LYS A 54 2.85 21.01 -6.04
N ALA A 55 3.97 20.34 -6.35
CA ALA A 55 4.03 18.89 -6.51
C ALA A 55 3.66 18.14 -5.22
N LEU A 56 4.17 18.61 -4.06
CA LEU A 56 3.83 18.03 -2.75
C LEU A 56 2.32 18.18 -2.44
N PHE A 57 1.74 19.36 -2.68
CA PHE A 57 0.31 19.56 -2.45
C PHE A 57 -0.56 18.75 -3.41
N ILE A 58 -0.18 18.61 -4.67
CA ILE A 58 -0.88 17.72 -5.61
C ILE A 58 -0.82 16.27 -5.10
N ALA A 59 0.33 15.82 -4.61
CA ALA A 59 0.46 14.49 -4.01
C ALA A 59 -0.45 14.32 -2.77
N PHE A 60 -0.53 15.32 -1.87
CA PHE A 60 -1.47 15.29 -0.74
C PHE A 60 -2.92 15.22 -1.19
N MET A 61 -3.31 15.98 -2.21
CA MET A 61 -4.65 15.93 -2.78
C MET A 61 -4.97 14.57 -3.41
N ALA A 62 -4.03 14.00 -4.17
CA ALA A 62 -4.19 12.70 -4.83
C ALA A 62 -4.33 11.53 -3.83
N THR A 63 -3.83 11.70 -2.60
CA THR A 63 -3.88 10.66 -1.56
C THR A 63 -4.99 10.85 -0.54
N ARG A 64 -5.92 11.79 -0.78
CA ARG A 64 -7.13 11.93 0.06
C ARG A 64 -7.98 10.65 -0.02
N ASN A 65 -8.62 10.31 1.08
CA ASN A 65 -9.52 9.16 1.19
C ASN A 65 -8.87 7.79 0.93
N GLN A 66 -7.53 7.72 0.94
CA GLN A 66 -6.79 6.46 0.80
C GLN A 66 -6.39 5.84 2.15
N GLN A 67 -6.91 6.37 3.26
CA GLN A 67 -6.65 5.88 4.61
C GLN A 67 -5.15 5.67 4.90
N LEU A 68 -4.31 6.60 4.43
CA LEU A 68 -2.86 6.51 4.60
C LEU A 68 -2.47 6.63 6.07
N PRO A 69 -1.45 5.89 6.52
CA PRO A 69 -0.96 5.98 7.89
C PRO A 69 -0.37 7.36 8.21
N TYR A 70 -0.15 7.61 9.51
CA TYR A 70 0.45 8.85 10.02
C TYR A 70 -0.35 10.13 9.70
N LEU A 71 -1.68 10.08 9.77
CA LEU A 71 -2.57 11.19 9.43
C LEU A 71 -2.17 12.50 10.13
N LYS A 72 -1.97 12.48 11.46
CA LYS A 72 -1.56 13.67 12.24
C LYS A 72 -0.24 14.28 11.75
N SER A 73 0.73 13.43 11.40
CA SER A 73 2.03 13.89 10.87
C SER A 73 1.89 14.50 9.48
N ARG A 74 1.01 13.93 8.63
CA ARG A 74 0.70 14.48 7.30
C ARG A 74 0.02 15.84 7.40
N GLN A 75 -0.95 15.99 8.31
CA GLN A 75 -1.60 17.27 8.59
C GLN A 75 -0.60 18.34 9.07
N SER A 76 0.20 18.01 10.09
CA SER A 76 1.23 18.90 10.59
C SER A 76 2.26 19.31 9.53
N LEU A 77 2.62 18.39 8.62
CA LEU A 77 3.51 18.70 7.51
C LEU A 77 2.86 19.66 6.51
N ALA A 78 1.60 19.43 6.14
CA ALA A 78 0.85 20.31 5.25
C ALA A 78 0.72 21.73 5.82
N GLU A 79 0.39 21.85 7.11
CA GLU A 79 0.32 23.15 7.83
C GLU A 79 1.65 23.89 7.83
N LYS A 80 2.76 23.19 8.12
CA LYS A 80 4.11 23.77 8.07
C LYS A 80 4.47 24.27 6.68
N LEU A 81 4.17 23.49 5.64
CA LEU A 81 4.42 23.89 4.25
C LEU A 81 3.59 25.13 3.88
N LEU A 82 2.30 25.18 4.24
CA LEU A 82 1.44 26.35 4.01
C LEU A 82 1.96 27.59 4.73
N GLY A 83 2.49 27.46 5.93
CA GLY A 83 3.08 28.57 6.69
C GLY A 83 4.37 29.14 6.09
N LEU A 84 5.02 28.44 5.16
CA LEU A 84 6.27 28.86 4.52
C LEU A 84 6.07 29.56 3.18
N ILE A 85 4.88 29.51 2.59
CA ILE A 85 4.58 30.04 1.25
C ILE A 85 3.88 31.39 1.33
N SER A 86 4.03 32.19 0.27
CA SER A 86 3.37 33.50 0.13
C SER A 86 1.87 33.37 -0.10
N GLU A 87 1.09 34.45 0.13
CA GLU A 87 -0.36 34.48 -0.13
C GLU A 87 -0.69 34.12 -1.60
N ASN A 88 0.04 34.65 -2.56
CA ASN A 88 -0.16 34.34 -3.99
C ASN A 88 0.04 32.84 -4.28
N GLN A 89 0.99 32.18 -3.62
CA GLN A 89 1.20 30.74 -3.76
C GLN A 89 0.08 29.95 -3.09
N GLN A 90 -0.44 30.42 -1.96
CA GLN A 90 -1.59 29.81 -1.30
C GLN A 90 -2.83 29.89 -2.18
N GLU A 91 -3.11 31.04 -2.83
CA GLU A 91 -4.21 31.21 -3.77
C GLU A 91 -4.10 30.24 -4.96
N ALA A 92 -2.88 30.07 -5.51
CA ALA A 92 -2.64 29.10 -6.59
C ALA A 92 -2.94 27.67 -6.14
N LEU A 93 -2.59 27.29 -4.92
CA LEU A 93 -2.90 25.95 -4.37
C LEU A 93 -4.40 25.78 -4.12
N VAL A 94 -5.09 26.80 -3.63
CA VAL A 94 -6.56 26.78 -3.48
C VAL A 94 -7.23 26.63 -4.83
N PHE A 95 -6.76 27.31 -5.85
CA PHE A 95 -7.26 27.16 -7.22
C PHE A 95 -7.06 25.73 -7.74
N LEU A 96 -5.85 25.18 -7.61
CA LEU A 96 -5.55 23.79 -7.99
C LEU A 96 -6.48 22.78 -7.27
N ASN A 97 -6.74 22.98 -5.99
CA ASN A 97 -7.63 22.13 -5.21
C ASN A 97 -9.08 22.10 -5.74
N ARG A 98 -9.54 23.19 -6.34
CA ARG A 98 -10.90 23.28 -6.93
C ARG A 98 -11.02 22.58 -8.28
N ILE A 99 -9.95 22.53 -9.06
CA ILE A 99 -9.99 22.02 -10.44
C ILE A 99 -9.43 20.61 -10.57
N LEU A 100 -8.52 20.19 -9.68
CA LEU A 100 -7.94 18.86 -9.72
C LEU A 100 -8.79 17.90 -8.87
N LEU A 101 -9.49 17.02 -9.57
CA LEU A 101 -10.30 15.98 -8.94
C LEU A 101 -9.58 14.63 -9.11
N PHE A 102 -9.45 13.91 -8.01
CA PHE A 102 -8.88 12.56 -7.97
C PHE A 102 -9.97 11.55 -7.61
N GLU A 103 -9.75 10.29 -7.93
CA GLU A 103 -10.65 9.22 -7.55
C GLU A 103 -10.90 9.24 -6.02
N GLY A 104 -12.19 9.21 -5.63
CA GLY A 104 -12.60 9.30 -4.23
C GLY A 104 -12.63 10.71 -3.63
N THR A 105 -12.24 11.76 -4.36
CA THR A 105 -12.43 13.15 -3.90
C THR A 105 -13.87 13.59 -4.03
N ASN A 106 -14.41 14.18 -2.94
CA ASN A 106 -15.72 14.83 -2.99
C ASN A 106 -15.57 16.28 -3.51
N PRO A 107 -16.13 16.63 -4.68
CA PRO A 107 -16.01 17.99 -5.22
C PRO A 107 -16.70 19.06 -4.35
N ASN A 108 -17.58 18.64 -3.43
CA ASN A 108 -18.27 19.53 -2.49
C ASN A 108 -17.46 19.78 -1.21
N ASN A 109 -16.29 19.18 -1.06
CA ASN A 109 -15.38 19.41 0.06
C ASN A 109 -14.17 20.23 -0.38
N PRO A 110 -14.21 21.57 -0.25
CA PRO A 110 -13.17 22.46 -0.76
C PRO A 110 -11.95 22.61 0.15
N ASP A 111 -11.96 22.02 1.35
CA ASP A 111 -10.88 22.25 2.32
C ASP A 111 -9.58 21.57 1.91
N LEU A 112 -8.57 22.40 1.63
CA LEU A 112 -7.26 21.97 1.18
C LEU A 112 -6.56 21.04 2.17
N LEU A 113 -6.84 21.22 3.46
CA LEU A 113 -6.20 20.49 4.57
C LEU A 113 -7.07 19.37 5.14
N GLU A 114 -8.31 19.22 4.67
CA GLU A 114 -9.15 18.17 5.19
C GLU A 114 -8.66 16.80 4.71
N LEU A 115 -7.88 16.18 5.56
CA LEU A 115 -7.51 14.78 5.50
C LEU A 115 -8.48 14.03 6.42
N SER A 116 -9.70 13.79 5.91
CA SER A 116 -10.78 13.16 6.68
C SER A 116 -10.71 11.64 6.73
N ASP A 117 -9.79 11.06 6.00
CA ASP A 117 -9.57 9.62 5.91
C ASP A 117 -8.82 9.08 7.14
N LEU A 118 -9.57 8.59 8.11
CA LEU A 118 -8.99 7.92 9.27
C LEU A 118 -8.38 6.57 8.84
N PRO A 119 -7.05 6.38 9.01
CA PRO A 119 -6.43 5.10 8.71
C PRO A 119 -6.93 4.03 9.68
N HIS A 120 -6.97 2.78 9.22
CA HIS A 120 -7.28 1.66 10.10
C HIS A 120 -6.28 1.61 11.26
N PRO A 121 -6.74 1.46 12.53
CA PRO A 121 -5.88 1.54 13.72
C PRO A 121 -4.70 0.55 13.71
N MET A 122 -4.87 -0.60 13.04
CA MET A 122 -3.82 -1.61 12.95
C MET A 122 -2.76 -1.32 11.88
N LEU A 123 -3.01 -0.38 10.95
CA LEU A 123 -2.11 -0.12 9.82
C LEU A 123 -0.75 0.42 10.29
N GLU A 124 -0.75 1.43 11.15
CA GLU A 124 0.50 1.98 11.70
C GLU A 124 1.27 0.94 12.52
N LYS A 125 0.57 0.17 13.35
CA LYS A 125 1.16 -0.91 14.13
C LYS A 125 1.77 -1.98 13.24
N LEU A 126 1.08 -2.35 12.16
CA LEU A 126 1.56 -3.31 11.17
C LEU A 126 2.86 -2.83 10.52
N ILE A 127 2.89 -1.57 10.07
CA ILE A 127 4.09 -0.97 9.45
C ILE A 127 5.26 -0.93 10.45
N GLN A 128 5.02 -0.53 11.69
CA GLN A 128 6.06 -0.53 12.73
C GLN A 128 6.65 -1.92 12.95
N LEU A 129 5.82 -2.94 13.00
CA LEU A 129 6.28 -4.32 13.15
C LEU A 129 7.04 -4.81 11.92
N LEU A 130 6.60 -4.43 10.71
CA LEU A 130 7.28 -4.79 9.46
C LEU A 130 8.69 -4.24 9.35
N LEU A 131 8.94 -3.04 9.90
CA LEU A 131 10.28 -2.45 9.95
C LEU A 131 11.23 -3.24 10.86
N LEU A 132 10.69 -4.04 11.78
CA LEU A 132 11.47 -4.90 12.69
C LEU A 132 11.61 -6.33 12.16
N ASP A 133 10.51 -6.93 11.71
CA ASP A 133 10.48 -8.31 11.22
C ASP A 133 9.28 -8.56 10.30
N SER A 134 9.47 -9.40 9.28
CA SER A 134 8.38 -9.83 8.38
C SER A 134 7.59 -11.04 8.90
N TYR A 135 8.04 -11.69 9.99
CA TYR A 135 7.33 -12.81 10.60
C TYR A 135 6.31 -12.29 11.59
N LEU A 136 5.04 -12.44 11.26
CA LEU A 136 3.92 -11.88 12.02
C LEU A 136 2.88 -12.96 12.34
N LEU A 137 2.25 -12.80 13.49
CA LEU A 137 1.03 -13.52 13.85
C LEU A 137 -0.12 -12.52 13.69
N ILE A 138 -0.95 -12.72 12.68
CA ILE A 138 -2.12 -11.87 12.42
C ILE A 138 -3.38 -12.57 12.90
N THR A 139 -4.28 -11.81 13.50
CA THR A 139 -5.60 -12.28 13.92
C THR A 139 -6.66 -11.53 13.13
N ILE A 140 -7.50 -12.25 12.44
CA ILE A 140 -8.50 -11.74 11.51
C ILE A 140 -9.89 -12.16 11.97
N LYS A 141 -10.85 -11.25 11.84
CA LYS A 141 -12.27 -11.53 12.02
C LYS A 141 -12.89 -11.80 10.65
N GLU A 142 -13.27 -13.04 10.41
CA GLU A 142 -14.04 -13.48 9.24
C GLU A 142 -15.47 -13.75 9.69
N GLU A 143 -16.42 -12.93 9.25
CA GLU A 143 -17.83 -12.96 9.67
C GLU A 143 -18.01 -13.05 11.19
N LYS A 144 -18.19 -14.27 11.74
CA LYS A 144 -18.38 -14.53 13.20
C LYS A 144 -17.20 -15.29 13.82
N VAL A 145 -16.20 -15.66 13.03
CA VAL A 145 -15.06 -16.48 13.47
C VAL A 145 -13.79 -15.65 13.53
N ILE A 146 -13.07 -15.77 14.64
CA ILE A 146 -11.74 -15.17 14.78
C ILE A 146 -10.69 -16.25 14.47
N LYS A 147 -9.88 -16.00 13.45
CA LYS A 147 -8.80 -16.91 13.04
C LYS A 147 -7.45 -16.22 13.18
N THR A 148 -6.43 -16.99 13.48
CA THR A 148 -5.07 -16.51 13.65
C THR A 148 -4.13 -17.22 12.69
N TYR A 149 -3.36 -16.43 11.93
CA TYR A 149 -2.46 -16.93 10.89
C TYR A 149 -1.01 -16.52 11.20
N PRO A 150 -0.08 -17.49 11.33
CA PRO A 150 1.34 -17.22 11.32
C PRO A 150 1.77 -16.99 9.87
N ILE A 151 2.20 -15.77 9.55
CA ILE A 151 2.58 -15.40 8.18
C ILE A 151 4.00 -14.87 8.09
N TYR A 152 4.62 -15.06 6.93
CA TYR A 152 5.69 -14.20 6.45
C TYR A 152 5.07 -13.16 5.52
N LEU A 153 5.11 -11.90 5.90
CA LEU A 153 4.52 -10.83 5.11
C LEU A 153 5.38 -10.55 3.87
N LEU A 154 4.77 -10.63 2.70
CA LEU A 154 5.39 -10.39 1.40
C LEU A 154 5.21 -8.95 0.96
N HIS A 155 3.96 -8.48 0.94
CA HIS A 155 3.59 -7.13 0.53
C HIS A 155 2.44 -6.58 1.40
N LEU A 156 2.46 -5.27 1.57
CA LEU A 156 1.36 -4.46 2.07
C LEU A 156 1.06 -3.45 0.97
N TYR A 157 -0.15 -3.47 0.43
CA TYR A 157 -0.50 -2.62 -0.70
C TYR A 157 -1.93 -2.10 -0.59
N HIS A 158 -2.19 -1.01 -1.30
CA HIS A 158 -3.51 -0.40 -1.36
C HIS A 158 -4.10 -0.60 -2.75
N GLU A 159 -5.29 -1.18 -2.81
CA GLU A 159 -5.99 -1.45 -4.05
C GLU A 159 -7.49 -1.26 -3.87
N LYS A 160 -8.13 -0.54 -4.80
CA LYS A 160 -9.60 -0.30 -4.80
C LYS A 160 -10.14 0.23 -3.47
N GLY A 161 -9.42 1.14 -2.83
CA GLY A 161 -9.82 1.74 -1.57
C GLY A 161 -9.56 0.87 -0.32
N LEU A 162 -8.92 -0.30 -0.48
CA LEU A 162 -8.63 -1.23 0.61
C LEU A 162 -7.14 -1.42 0.81
N TRP A 163 -6.71 -1.47 2.05
CA TRP A 163 -5.37 -1.94 2.41
C TRP A 163 -5.37 -3.46 2.53
N LEU A 164 -4.41 -4.09 1.87
CA LEU A 164 -4.30 -5.53 1.73
C LEU A 164 -2.94 -6.02 2.23
N ILE A 165 -2.97 -7.10 3.00
CA ILE A 165 -1.79 -7.84 3.45
C ILE A 165 -1.65 -9.06 2.56
N GLU A 166 -0.56 -9.16 1.83
CA GLU A 166 -0.17 -10.39 1.14
C GLU A 166 0.89 -11.10 1.97
N GLY A 167 0.63 -12.34 2.35
CA GLY A 167 1.51 -13.13 3.16
C GLY A 167 1.62 -14.58 2.72
N PHE A 168 2.74 -15.19 3.09
CA PHE A 168 2.92 -16.63 3.03
C PHE A 168 2.51 -17.24 4.37
N ASP A 169 1.43 -18.01 4.38
CA ASP A 169 0.98 -18.76 5.55
C ASP A 169 2.00 -19.85 5.89
N LEU A 170 2.62 -19.73 7.07
CA LEU A 170 3.68 -20.63 7.50
C LEU A 170 3.16 -22.02 7.92
N LYS A 171 1.87 -22.14 8.17
CA LYS A 171 1.22 -23.41 8.55
C LYS A 171 0.79 -24.18 7.31
N ASP A 172 0.06 -23.51 6.41
CA ASP A 172 -0.54 -24.13 5.22
C ASP A 172 0.39 -24.03 4.00
N GLU A 173 1.55 -23.35 4.14
CA GLU A 173 2.58 -23.14 3.14
C GLU A 173 2.05 -22.53 1.82
N ARG A 174 1.04 -21.67 1.87
CA ARG A 174 0.40 -21.06 0.70
C ARG A 174 0.32 -19.54 0.80
N ARG A 175 0.12 -18.89 -0.34
CA ARG A 175 -0.18 -17.45 -0.42
C ARG A 175 -1.57 -17.19 0.13
N ARG A 176 -1.69 -16.13 0.94
CA ARG A 176 -2.97 -15.59 1.40
C ARG A 176 -2.98 -14.08 1.30
N ILE A 177 -4.17 -13.53 1.02
CA ILE A 177 -4.41 -12.09 1.02
C ILE A 177 -5.50 -11.79 2.05
N PHE A 178 -5.26 -10.75 2.85
CA PHE A 178 -6.16 -10.36 3.93
C PHE A 178 -6.41 -8.86 3.88
N PRO A 179 -7.68 -8.40 3.90
CA PRO A 179 -7.99 -7.01 4.13
C PRO A 179 -7.53 -6.56 5.52
N VAL A 180 -6.89 -5.38 5.58
CA VAL A 180 -6.49 -4.79 6.88
C VAL A 180 -7.69 -4.47 7.74
N ASP A 181 -8.83 -4.14 7.15
CA ASP A 181 -10.08 -3.84 7.85
C ASP A 181 -10.59 -5.01 8.69
N ASN A 182 -10.25 -6.23 8.31
CA ASN A 182 -10.59 -7.44 9.08
C ASN A 182 -9.57 -7.75 10.18
N LEU A 183 -8.47 -7.01 10.25
CA LEU A 183 -7.38 -7.25 11.19
C LEU A 183 -7.76 -6.76 12.60
N THR A 184 -7.85 -7.68 13.54
CA THR A 184 -8.14 -7.38 14.95
C THR A 184 -6.89 -7.29 15.81
N ASN A 185 -5.83 -8.00 15.43
CA ASN A 185 -4.56 -7.95 16.16
C ASN A 185 -3.38 -8.34 15.26
N VAL A 186 -2.21 -7.79 15.56
CA VAL A 186 -0.94 -8.16 14.95
C VAL A 186 0.15 -8.19 16.01
N LYS A 187 1.01 -9.22 15.95
CA LYS A 187 2.13 -9.43 16.87
C LYS A 187 3.34 -10.00 16.11
N PRO A 188 4.56 -9.79 16.59
CA PRO A 188 5.71 -10.55 16.10
C PRO A 188 5.49 -12.05 16.29
N TYR A 189 5.94 -12.84 15.33
CA TYR A 189 5.86 -14.30 15.42
C TYR A 189 7.25 -14.92 15.59
N ALA A 190 7.51 -15.50 16.74
CA ALA A 190 8.76 -16.19 17.04
C ALA A 190 8.78 -17.56 16.33
N VAL A 191 9.52 -17.64 15.23
CA VAL A 191 9.65 -18.86 14.42
C VAL A 191 10.83 -19.67 14.91
N LYS A 192 10.62 -20.96 15.18
CA LYS A 192 11.70 -21.89 15.58
C LYS A 192 12.77 -22.05 14.48
N LYS A 193 12.35 -22.08 13.22
CA LYS A 193 13.22 -22.20 12.05
C LYS A 193 12.80 -21.20 10.99
N ARG A 194 13.62 -20.15 10.78
CA ARG A 194 13.35 -19.13 9.76
C ARG A 194 13.59 -19.69 8.36
N ILE A 195 12.69 -19.40 7.46
CA ILE A 195 12.78 -19.72 6.03
C ILE A 195 13.20 -18.44 5.30
N SER A 196 14.22 -18.49 4.46
CA SER A 196 14.64 -17.30 3.70
C SER A 196 13.54 -16.87 2.71
N LYS A 197 13.44 -15.56 2.43
CA LYS A 197 12.51 -15.01 1.43
C LYS A 197 12.62 -15.74 0.09
N LYS A 198 13.85 -16.07 -0.34
CA LYS A 198 14.12 -16.83 -1.57
C LYS A 198 13.41 -18.18 -1.58
N LYS A 199 13.52 -18.94 -0.48
CA LYS A 199 12.84 -20.25 -0.36
C LYS A 199 11.31 -20.13 -0.30
N ILE A 200 10.79 -19.05 0.30
CA ILE A 200 9.35 -18.78 0.31
C ILE A 200 8.87 -18.54 -1.12
N LEU A 201 9.58 -17.69 -1.89
CA LEU A 201 9.26 -17.42 -3.27
C LEU A 201 9.39 -18.67 -4.17
N GLU A 202 10.40 -19.51 -3.95
CA GLU A 202 10.54 -20.81 -4.63
C GLU A 202 9.37 -21.77 -4.34
N LYS A 203 8.88 -21.79 -3.08
CA LYS A 203 7.70 -22.59 -2.72
C LYS A 203 6.44 -22.05 -3.38
N LEU A 204 6.26 -20.72 -3.43
CA LEU A 204 5.13 -20.09 -4.09
C LEU A 204 5.17 -20.31 -5.60
N GLY A 205 6.33 -20.17 -6.25
CA GLY A 205 6.50 -20.43 -7.68
C GLY A 205 6.14 -21.86 -8.08
N LYS A 206 6.49 -22.85 -7.23
CA LYS A 206 6.09 -24.25 -7.46
C LYS A 206 4.57 -24.48 -7.34
N GLN A 207 3.88 -23.68 -6.53
CA GLN A 207 2.41 -23.73 -6.41
C GLN A 207 1.73 -23.03 -7.60
N GLU A 208 2.36 -22.02 -8.18
CA GLU A 208 1.88 -21.32 -9.39
C GLU A 208 2.05 -22.16 -10.66
N GLU A 209 2.84 -23.25 -10.64
CA GLU A 209 2.97 -24.20 -11.77
C GLU A 209 1.70 -25.05 -11.99
N VAL A 210 0.79 -25.11 -11.03
CA VAL A 210 -0.48 -25.82 -11.16
C VAL A 210 -1.57 -24.83 -11.57
N ILE A 211 -1.43 -24.28 -12.80
CA ILE A 211 -2.49 -23.45 -13.39
C ILE A 211 -3.60 -24.38 -13.86
N ASN A 212 -4.84 -24.10 -13.48
CA ASN A 212 -6.02 -24.85 -13.91
C ASN A 212 -7.12 -23.96 -14.51
N LEU A 213 -6.92 -22.63 -14.52
CA LEU A 213 -7.77 -21.70 -15.25
C LEU A 213 -6.91 -20.84 -16.17
N VAL A 214 -7.20 -20.88 -17.47
CA VAL A 214 -6.56 -20.04 -18.49
C VAL A 214 -7.62 -19.41 -19.37
N LEU A 215 -7.66 -18.08 -19.40
CA LEU A 215 -8.61 -17.30 -20.21
C LEU A 215 -7.85 -16.34 -21.12
N GLU A 216 -8.34 -16.16 -22.34
CA GLU A 216 -8.00 -15.01 -23.17
C GLU A 216 -9.11 -13.97 -23.02
N LEU A 217 -8.74 -12.72 -22.81
CA LEU A 217 -9.64 -11.62 -22.57
C LEU A 217 -9.54 -10.62 -23.71
N GLY A 218 -10.68 -10.26 -24.28
CA GLY A 218 -10.81 -9.14 -25.20
C GLY A 218 -11.04 -7.81 -24.50
N PRO A 219 -11.25 -6.72 -25.26
CA PRO A 219 -11.33 -5.35 -24.71
C PRO A 219 -12.45 -5.16 -23.68
N GLN A 220 -13.62 -5.79 -23.91
CA GLN A 220 -14.77 -5.67 -23.01
C GLN A 220 -14.52 -6.41 -21.70
N ALA A 221 -14.01 -7.65 -21.78
CA ALA A 221 -13.65 -8.44 -20.60
C ALA A 221 -12.54 -7.77 -19.79
N ILE A 222 -11.55 -7.14 -20.43
CA ILE A 222 -10.52 -6.34 -19.76
C ILE A 222 -11.14 -5.14 -19.04
N ALA A 223 -12.11 -4.47 -19.64
CA ALA A 223 -12.82 -3.37 -19.01
C ALA A 223 -13.60 -3.83 -17.77
N GLN A 224 -14.26 -4.98 -17.85
CA GLN A 224 -14.95 -5.57 -16.70
C GLN A 224 -13.95 -6.03 -15.62
N PHE A 225 -12.85 -6.66 -16.01
CA PHE A 225 -11.76 -7.02 -15.10
C PHE A 225 -11.25 -5.79 -14.31
N LYS A 226 -11.04 -4.66 -14.99
CA LYS A 226 -10.60 -3.41 -14.34
C LYS A 226 -11.63 -2.87 -13.33
N LYS A 227 -12.93 -3.12 -13.54
CA LYS A 227 -13.99 -2.71 -12.58
C LYS A 227 -13.97 -3.60 -11.35
N TYR A 228 -13.92 -4.92 -11.54
CA TYR A 228 -13.90 -5.89 -10.46
C TYR A 228 -13.16 -7.17 -10.88
N HIS A 229 -12.29 -7.64 -10.01
CA HIS A 229 -11.66 -8.97 -10.08
C HIS A 229 -11.33 -9.46 -8.67
N PRO A 230 -11.32 -10.77 -8.44
CA PRO A 230 -10.81 -11.35 -7.20
C PRO A 230 -9.35 -10.95 -6.95
N LEU A 231 -9.00 -10.63 -5.71
CA LEU A 231 -7.70 -10.04 -5.33
C LEU A 231 -6.47 -10.86 -5.74
N LYS A 232 -6.63 -12.18 -5.92
CA LYS A 232 -5.54 -13.09 -6.29
C LYS A 232 -5.28 -13.16 -7.80
N ILE A 233 -6.13 -12.55 -8.60
CA ILE A 233 -6.13 -12.72 -10.06
C ILE A 233 -5.50 -11.50 -10.72
N SER A 234 -4.53 -11.76 -11.59
CA SER A 234 -3.90 -10.75 -12.44
C SER A 234 -3.97 -11.14 -13.91
N ILE A 235 -3.84 -10.15 -14.79
CA ILE A 235 -3.80 -10.36 -16.24
C ILE A 235 -2.47 -9.92 -16.82
N SER A 236 -2.05 -10.58 -17.89
CA SER A 236 -0.86 -10.21 -18.67
C SER A 236 -1.32 -9.75 -20.06
N TYR A 237 -1.07 -8.48 -20.40
CA TYR A 237 -1.40 -7.96 -21.72
C TYR A 237 -0.56 -8.61 -22.80
N THR A 238 -1.19 -8.98 -23.92
CA THR A 238 -0.53 -9.63 -25.05
C THR A 238 -0.16 -8.65 -26.16
N ASN A 239 -0.64 -7.41 -26.08
CA ASN A 239 -0.30 -6.34 -27.02
C ASN A 239 -0.06 -4.99 -26.32
N PRO A 240 0.70 -4.06 -26.94
CA PRO A 240 0.99 -2.74 -26.38
C PRO A 240 -0.24 -1.87 -26.16
N TYR A 241 -1.32 -2.11 -26.90
CA TYR A 241 -2.56 -1.32 -26.81
C TYR A 241 -3.46 -1.76 -25.66
N GLN A 242 -3.09 -2.81 -24.90
CA GLN A 242 -3.86 -3.35 -23.78
C GLN A 242 -5.29 -3.77 -24.14
N THR A 243 -5.51 -4.17 -25.40
CA THR A 243 -6.80 -4.62 -25.92
C THR A 243 -6.98 -6.14 -25.88
N ALA A 244 -5.92 -6.88 -25.59
CA ALA A 244 -5.95 -8.32 -25.39
C ALA A 244 -5.06 -8.70 -24.20
N ALA A 245 -5.50 -9.64 -23.40
CA ALA A 245 -4.77 -10.15 -22.25
C ALA A 245 -4.97 -11.64 -22.05
N ILE A 246 -4.04 -12.27 -21.35
CA ILE A 246 -4.15 -13.64 -20.85
C ILE A 246 -4.21 -13.60 -19.34
N LEU A 247 -5.17 -14.33 -18.80
CA LEU A 247 -5.31 -14.64 -17.39
C LEU A 247 -4.89 -16.08 -17.17
N LYS A 248 -4.05 -16.30 -16.17
CA LYS A 248 -3.62 -17.62 -15.72
C LYS A 248 -3.67 -17.67 -14.21
N THR A 249 -4.42 -18.59 -13.64
CA THR A 249 -4.51 -18.73 -12.19
C THR A 249 -4.81 -20.18 -11.78
N PHE A 250 -4.61 -20.44 -10.49
CA PHE A 250 -5.06 -21.67 -9.86
C PHE A 250 -6.32 -21.40 -9.04
N ILE A 251 -7.34 -22.23 -9.22
CA ILE A 251 -8.58 -22.25 -8.44
C ILE A 251 -8.62 -23.51 -7.61
N ASN A 252 -8.85 -23.37 -6.32
CA ASN A 252 -9.06 -24.49 -5.43
C ASN A 252 -10.53 -24.94 -5.50
N VAL A 253 -10.82 -25.91 -6.34
CA VAL A 253 -12.18 -26.46 -6.53
C VAL A 253 -12.78 -27.11 -5.27
N ASN A 254 -11.94 -27.51 -4.31
CA ASN A 254 -12.40 -28.05 -3.03
C ASN A 254 -12.87 -26.98 -2.04
N HIS A 255 -12.73 -25.69 -2.37
CA HIS A 255 -13.16 -24.59 -1.53
C HIS A 255 -14.42 -23.94 -2.13
N SER A 256 -15.58 -24.28 -1.57
CA SER A 256 -16.89 -23.91 -2.13
C SER A 256 -17.09 -22.39 -2.30
N GLU A 257 -16.58 -21.57 -1.36
CA GLU A 257 -16.67 -20.10 -1.44
C GLU A 257 -15.83 -19.56 -2.62
N GLU A 258 -14.60 -20.03 -2.78
CA GLU A 258 -13.71 -19.61 -3.87
C GLU A 258 -14.29 -20.05 -5.23
N LEU A 259 -14.82 -21.25 -5.31
CA LEU A 259 -15.48 -21.78 -6.51
C LEU A 259 -16.71 -20.92 -6.88
N SER A 260 -17.54 -20.59 -5.90
CA SER A 260 -18.71 -19.74 -6.10
C SER A 260 -18.35 -18.32 -6.52
N GLU A 261 -17.35 -17.71 -5.89
CA GLU A 261 -16.85 -16.39 -6.25
C GLU A 261 -16.36 -16.35 -7.70
N ILE A 262 -15.50 -17.29 -8.07
CA ILE A 262 -14.94 -17.38 -9.42
C ILE A 262 -16.01 -17.63 -10.47
N THR A 263 -16.96 -18.51 -10.20
CA THR A 263 -18.05 -18.79 -11.12
C THR A 263 -18.91 -17.56 -11.40
N ASN A 264 -19.26 -16.79 -10.35
CA ASN A 264 -20.01 -15.54 -10.49
C ASN A 264 -19.19 -14.49 -11.25
N TRP A 265 -17.89 -14.42 -10.95
CA TRP A 265 -17.00 -13.46 -11.60
C TRP A 265 -16.80 -13.78 -13.10
N LEU A 266 -16.72 -15.03 -13.49
CA LEU A 266 -16.66 -15.41 -14.93
C LEU A 266 -17.91 -14.95 -15.69
N LEU A 267 -19.09 -15.05 -15.09
CA LEU A 267 -20.32 -14.50 -15.67
C LEU A 267 -20.27 -12.97 -15.77
N PHE A 268 -19.67 -12.30 -14.80
CA PHE A 268 -19.49 -10.85 -14.80
C PHE A 268 -18.55 -10.38 -15.92
N LEU A 269 -17.53 -11.14 -16.29
CA LEU A 269 -16.62 -10.79 -17.40
C LEU A 269 -17.33 -10.71 -18.75
N GLY A 270 -18.46 -11.41 -18.91
CA GLY A 270 -19.28 -11.38 -20.12
C GLY A 270 -18.78 -12.33 -21.23
N GLU A 271 -19.21 -12.07 -22.44
CA GLU A 271 -18.98 -12.94 -23.60
C GLU A 271 -17.63 -12.76 -24.30
N ASP A 272 -16.90 -11.67 -23.98
CA ASP A 272 -15.61 -11.33 -24.63
C ASP A 272 -14.44 -12.07 -23.96
N ILE A 273 -14.68 -13.33 -23.58
CA ILE A 273 -13.69 -14.25 -23.03
C ILE A 273 -13.58 -15.50 -23.89
N LYS A 274 -12.36 -16.02 -24.00
CA LYS A 274 -12.11 -17.32 -24.60
C LYS A 274 -11.46 -18.23 -23.57
N VAL A 275 -12.19 -19.24 -23.17
CA VAL A 275 -11.73 -20.26 -22.23
C VAL A 275 -10.73 -21.17 -22.91
N ARG A 276 -9.54 -21.32 -22.37
CA ARG A 276 -8.50 -22.26 -22.83
C ARG A 276 -8.44 -23.48 -21.92
N GLU A 277 -8.41 -23.22 -20.60
CA GLU A 277 -8.41 -24.25 -19.57
C GLU A 277 -9.37 -23.81 -18.46
N VAL A 278 -10.16 -24.72 -17.93
CA VAL A 278 -11.10 -24.48 -16.84
C VAL A 278 -11.40 -25.80 -16.11
N PRO A 279 -11.46 -25.81 -14.76
CA PRO A 279 -11.90 -26.99 -14.02
C PRO A 279 -13.35 -27.35 -14.31
N GLU A 280 -13.65 -28.65 -14.28
CA GLU A 280 -15.00 -29.20 -14.57
C GLU A 280 -16.04 -28.65 -13.58
N GLU A 281 -15.68 -28.53 -12.30
CA GLU A 281 -16.52 -27.98 -11.22
C GLU A 281 -16.93 -26.51 -11.47
N VAL A 282 -16.09 -25.75 -12.14
CA VAL A 282 -16.42 -24.36 -12.54
C VAL A 282 -17.45 -24.39 -13.69
N LEU A 283 -17.30 -25.29 -14.65
CA LEU A 283 -18.26 -25.43 -15.73
C LEU A 283 -19.64 -25.87 -15.22
N GLU A 284 -19.68 -26.85 -14.32
CA GLU A 284 -20.91 -27.28 -13.65
C GLU A 284 -21.58 -26.11 -12.91
N GLY A 285 -20.82 -25.36 -12.12
CA GLY A 285 -21.32 -24.19 -11.43
C GLY A 285 -21.82 -23.07 -12.37
N LEU A 286 -21.22 -22.89 -13.55
CA LEU A 286 -21.72 -21.96 -14.57
C LEU A 286 -23.03 -22.44 -15.18
N GLN A 287 -23.15 -23.74 -15.50
CA GLN A 287 -24.36 -24.35 -16.06
C GLN A 287 -25.54 -24.23 -15.09
N GLU A 288 -25.35 -24.54 -13.81
CA GLU A 288 -26.36 -24.39 -12.77
C GLU A 288 -26.93 -22.96 -12.73
N ARG A 289 -26.00 -21.94 -12.75
CA ARG A 289 -26.43 -20.54 -12.71
C ARG A 289 -27.15 -20.08 -13.98
N LEU A 290 -26.71 -20.53 -15.14
CA LEU A 290 -27.39 -20.23 -16.40
C LEU A 290 -28.77 -20.85 -16.46
N CYS A 291 -28.95 -22.09 -15.92
CA CYS A 291 -30.26 -22.74 -15.83
C CYS A 291 -31.25 -21.96 -14.92
N LEU A 292 -30.79 -21.18 -13.94
CA LEU A 292 -31.68 -20.34 -13.13
C LEU A 292 -32.38 -19.24 -13.93
N PHE A 293 -31.86 -18.87 -15.09
CA PHE A 293 -32.43 -17.84 -15.97
C PHE A 293 -33.17 -18.42 -17.18
N CYS A 294 -33.18 -19.78 -17.34
CA CYS A 294 -33.99 -20.44 -18.34
C CYS A 294 -35.38 -20.65 -17.78
N PRO A 295 -36.47 -20.18 -18.47
CA PRO A 295 -37.84 -20.38 -18.05
C PRO A 295 -38.31 -21.83 -18.07
#